data_dbba3f50a30f5e7fe5f30071f193ecbf
#
_entry.id   dbba3f50a30f5e7fe5f30071f193ecbf
#
_cell.length_a   1.000
_cell.length_b   1.000
_cell.length_c   1.000
_cell.angle_alpha   90.00
_cell.angle_beta   90.00
_cell.angle_gamma   90.00
#
_symmetry.space_group_name_H-M   'P 1'
#
loop_
_entity.id
_entity.type
_entity.pdbx_description
1 polymer ?
#
loop_
_entity_poly.entity_id
_entity_poly.type
_entity_poly.pdbx_seq_one_letter_code
_entity_poly.pdbx_strand_id
1 'polypeptide(L)' 'MTMEIKVLGTGCSSCKALYKTTKQAISELGCDATLIKEEDLLKIMEYNILGLPALVIDEKVVSAGKKLSLAEVKELITK' A
#
# COMPACT_ATOMS: atom_id res chain seq x y z
N MET A 1 -5.87 18.20 -1.03
CA MET A 1 -6.67 17.05 -0.56
C MET A 1 -5.76 15.93 -0.11
N THR A 2 -6.14 15.23 0.95
CA THR A 2 -5.32 14.16 1.52
C THR A 2 -5.49 12.88 0.71
N MET A 3 -4.36 12.27 0.32
CA MET A 3 -4.37 10.98 -0.37
C MET A 3 -4.52 9.86 0.67
N GLU A 4 -5.33 8.87 0.37
CA GLU A 4 -5.49 7.71 1.25
C GLU A 4 -4.76 6.52 0.64
N ILE A 5 -3.81 5.97 1.38
CA ILE A 5 -3.00 4.83 0.94
C ILE A 5 -3.22 3.67 1.91
N LYS A 6 -3.58 2.51 1.38
CA LYS A 6 -3.78 1.32 2.19
C LYS A 6 -2.83 0.22 1.77
N VAL A 7 -2.25 -0.45 2.77
CA VAL A 7 -1.46 -1.65 2.55
C VAL A 7 -2.28 -2.83 3.03
N LEU A 8 -2.68 -3.68 2.11
CA LEU A 8 -3.51 -4.84 2.42
C LEU A 8 -2.61 -6.05 2.69
N GLY A 9 -2.82 -6.69 3.82
CA GLY A 9 -2.05 -7.87 4.17
C GLY A 9 -2.41 -8.40 5.54
N THR A 10 -2.17 -9.69 5.75
CA THR A 10 -2.55 -10.39 6.97
C THR A 10 -1.39 -10.51 7.97
N GLY A 11 -0.42 -9.61 7.91
CA GLY A 11 0.68 -9.57 8.87
C GLY A 11 1.90 -10.40 8.48
N CYS A 12 1.99 -10.85 7.25
CA CYS A 12 3.17 -11.57 6.77
C CYS A 12 4.37 -10.62 6.66
N SER A 13 5.58 -11.17 6.58
CA SER A 13 6.80 -10.35 6.52
C SER A 13 6.82 -9.43 5.30
N SER A 14 6.35 -9.92 4.16
CA SER A 14 6.25 -9.10 2.94
C SER A 14 5.28 -7.93 3.10
N CYS A 15 4.17 -8.17 3.81
CA CYS A 15 3.18 -7.14 4.08
C CYS A 15 3.76 -6.05 4.98
N LYS A 16 4.49 -6.45 6.01
CA LYS A 16 5.16 -5.51 6.91
C LYS A 16 6.23 -4.71 6.18
N ALA A 17 6.98 -5.36 5.29
CA ALA A 17 8.01 -4.70 4.51
C ALA A 17 7.40 -3.65 3.58
N LEU A 18 6.30 -3.97 2.91
CA LEU A 18 5.63 -3.03 2.04
C LEU A 18 5.08 -1.83 2.81
N TYR A 19 4.50 -2.07 3.98
CA TYR A 19 4.00 -1.01 4.84
C TYR A 19 5.13 -0.04 5.20
N LYS A 20 6.27 -0.58 5.63
CA LYS A 20 7.43 0.21 6.00
C LYS A 20 7.97 1.02 4.82
N THR A 21 8.07 0.37 3.66
CA THR A 21 8.53 1.02 2.43
C THR A 21 7.59 2.15 2.01
N THR A 22 6.28 1.91 2.10
CA THR A 22 5.28 2.91 1.77
C THR A 22 5.35 4.11 2.72
N LYS A 23 5.50 3.84 4.01
CA LYS A 23 5.63 4.89 5.02
C LYS A 23 6.86 5.76 4.73
N GLN A 24 7.97 5.13 4.37
CA GLN A 24 9.19 5.86 4.04
C GLN A 24 9.01 6.69 2.77
N ALA A 25 8.36 6.14 1.76
CA ALA A 25 8.09 6.86 0.52
C ALA A 25 7.27 8.12 0.77
N ILE A 26 6.23 8.02 1.57
CA ILE A 26 5.39 9.16 1.93
C ILE A 26 6.22 10.24 2.63
N SER A 27 7.07 9.82 3.55
CA SER A 27 7.94 10.74 4.30
C SER A 27 8.93 11.45 3.39
N GLU A 28 9.56 10.71 2.47
CA GLU A 28 10.55 11.28 1.56
C GLU A 28 9.95 12.21 0.52
N LEU A 29 8.75 11.90 0.06
CA LEU A 29 8.04 12.76 -0.89
C LEU A 29 7.41 13.98 -0.24
N GLY A 30 7.26 13.95 1.08
CA GLY A 30 6.62 15.03 1.82
C GLY A 30 5.17 15.22 1.43
N CYS A 31 4.51 14.19 0.93
CA CYS A 31 3.11 14.30 0.51
C CYS A 31 2.16 14.17 1.70
N ASP A 32 1.01 14.80 1.57
CA ASP A 32 -0.04 14.73 2.59
C ASP A 32 -0.89 13.49 2.32
N ALA A 33 -0.53 12.38 2.96
CA ALA A 33 -1.19 11.11 2.76
C ALA A 33 -1.45 10.41 4.09
N THR A 34 -2.58 9.72 4.16
CA THR A 34 -2.93 8.88 5.30
C THR A 34 -2.58 7.44 4.94
N LEU A 35 -1.75 6.81 5.74
CA LEU A 35 -1.36 5.42 5.53
C LEU A 35 -2.14 4.51 6.48
N ILE A 36 -2.84 3.56 5.90
CA ILE A 36 -3.68 2.62 6.64
C ILE A 36 -3.18 1.21 6.39
N LYS A 37 -3.08 0.43 7.45
CA LYS A 37 -2.72 -0.98 7.35
C LYS A 37 -4.00 -1.80 7.51
N GLU A 38 -4.42 -2.46 6.45
CA GLU A 38 -5.65 -3.27 6.48
C GLU A 38 -5.29 -4.74 6.61
N GLU A 39 -5.67 -5.34 7.74
CA GLU A 39 -5.39 -6.74 8.02
C GLU A 39 -6.66 -7.60 8.02
N ASP A 40 -7.84 -6.99 7.93
CA ASP A 40 -9.10 -7.72 7.92
C ASP A 40 -9.29 -8.40 6.57
N LEU A 41 -9.25 -9.72 6.57
CA LEU A 41 -9.36 -10.51 5.34
C LEU A 41 -10.65 -10.23 4.57
N LEU A 42 -11.75 -10.00 5.26
CA LEU A 42 -13.02 -9.70 4.60
C LEU A 42 -12.95 -8.40 3.81
N LYS A 43 -12.33 -7.38 4.39
CA LYS A 43 -12.15 -6.10 3.69
C LYS A 43 -11.18 -6.22 2.54
N ILE A 44 -10.12 -7.01 2.72
CA ILE A 44 -9.13 -7.26 1.66
C ILE A 44 -9.82 -7.94 0.47
N MET A 45 -10.70 -8.89 0.73
CA MET A 45 -11.41 -9.60 -0.32
C MET A 45 -12.32 -8.70 -1.13
N GLU A 46 -12.81 -7.61 -0.56
CA GLU A 46 -13.65 -6.65 -1.27
C GLU A 46 -12.93 -5.97 -2.42
N TYR A 47 -11.60 -5.96 -2.41
CA TYR A 47 -10.79 -5.36 -3.47
C TYR A 47 -10.55 -6.29 -4.65
N ASN A 48 -11.03 -7.54 -4.57
CA ASN A 48 -10.88 -8.53 -5.65
C ASN A 48 -9.44 -8.75 -6.09
N ILE A 49 -8.52 -8.78 -5.14
CA ILE A 49 -7.11 -9.00 -5.44
C ILE A 49 -6.76 -10.47 -5.34
N LEU A 50 -5.78 -10.88 -6.14
CA LEU A 50 -5.36 -12.28 -6.21
C LEU A 50 -4.17 -12.62 -5.33
N GLY A 51 -3.50 -11.63 -4.74
CA GLY A 51 -2.33 -11.88 -3.93
C GLY A 51 -2.05 -10.75 -2.95
N LEU A 52 -1.28 -11.07 -1.93
CA LEU A 52 -0.85 -10.14 -0.91
C LEU A 52 0.67 -10.10 -0.89
N PRO A 53 1.27 -8.98 -0.51
CA PRO A 53 0.65 -7.73 -0.10
C PRO A 53 0.11 -6.93 -1.29
N ALA A 54 -0.85 -6.05 -1.03
CA ALA A 54 -1.41 -5.20 -2.07
C ALA A 54 -1.33 -3.74 -1.63
N LEU A 55 -1.19 -2.85 -2.60
CA LEU A 55 -1.14 -1.41 -2.35
C LEU A 55 -2.34 -0.76 -3.02
N VAL A 56 -3.09 0.00 -2.22
CA VAL A 56 -4.29 0.71 -2.67
C VAL A 56 -4.09 2.20 -2.46
N ILE A 57 -4.35 3.00 -3.49
CA ILE A 57 -4.27 4.46 -3.41
C ILE A 57 -5.60 5.04 -3.85
N ASP A 58 -6.25 5.79 -2.94
CA ASP A 58 -7.56 6.41 -3.18
C ASP A 58 -8.58 5.41 -3.73
N GLU A 59 -8.68 4.25 -3.05
CA GLU A 59 -9.61 3.17 -3.37
C GLU A 59 -9.30 2.41 -4.66
N LYS A 60 -8.12 2.66 -5.27
CA LYS A 60 -7.69 1.95 -6.47
C LYS A 60 -6.53 1.03 -6.13
N VAL A 61 -6.64 -0.23 -6.50
CA VAL A 61 -5.56 -1.20 -6.32
C VAL A 61 -4.49 -0.91 -7.39
N VAL A 62 -3.33 -0.43 -6.96
CA VAL A 62 -2.24 -0.09 -7.88
C VAL A 62 -1.21 -1.21 -7.97
N SER A 63 -1.20 -2.13 -7.01
CA SER A 63 -0.31 -3.29 -7.04
C SER A 63 -0.89 -4.38 -6.15
N ALA A 64 -0.71 -5.63 -6.55
CA ALA A 64 -1.15 -6.78 -5.77
C ALA A 64 -0.18 -7.94 -5.98
N GLY A 65 0.22 -8.57 -4.89
CA GLY A 65 1.10 -9.73 -4.93
C GLY A 65 2.54 -9.46 -5.34
N LYS A 66 2.95 -8.19 -5.36
CA LYS A 66 4.31 -7.81 -5.72
C LYS A 66 5.05 -7.19 -4.56
N LYS A 67 6.34 -7.48 -4.47
CA LYS A 67 7.23 -6.83 -3.53
C LYS A 67 7.79 -5.59 -4.20
N LEU A 68 7.33 -4.42 -3.77
CA LEU A 68 7.72 -3.16 -4.37
C LEU A 68 8.95 -2.56 -3.68
N SER A 69 9.83 -1.95 -4.47
CA SER A 69 10.94 -1.19 -3.93
C SER A 69 10.48 0.22 -3.55
N LEU A 70 11.32 0.94 -2.81
CA LEU A 70 11.02 2.32 -2.43
C LEU A 70 10.78 3.19 -3.66
N ALA A 71 11.60 3.04 -4.69
CA ALA A 71 11.46 3.82 -5.93
C ALA A 71 10.13 3.52 -6.62
N GLU A 72 9.74 2.26 -6.66
CA GLU A 72 8.47 1.86 -7.28
C GLU A 72 7.26 2.43 -6.54
N VAL A 73 7.30 2.40 -5.21
CA VAL A 73 6.22 2.97 -4.39
C VAL A 73 6.12 4.46 -4.60
N LYS A 74 7.26 5.16 -4.62
CA LYS A 74 7.29 6.61 -4.88
C LYS A 74 6.67 6.94 -6.24
N GLU A 75 7.00 6.15 -7.25
CA GLU A 75 6.46 6.35 -8.60
C GLU A 75 4.95 6.18 -8.62
N LEU A 76 4.43 5.16 -7.93
CA LEU A 76 2.99 4.93 -7.86
C LEU A 76 2.26 6.06 -7.13
N ILE A 77 2.86 6.60 -6.09
CA ILE A 77 2.27 7.68 -5.32
C ILE A 77 2.23 8.99 -6.12
N THR A 78 3.22 9.22 -6.96
CA THR A 78 3.36 10.48 -7.70
C THR A 78 2.69 10.49 -9.08
N LYS A 79 2.10 9.40 -9.46
CA LYS A 79 1.37 9.32 -10.73
C LYS A 79 0.07 10.11 -10.71
#